data_fc6172d1eddfde9afa67b1f55769ce90
#
_entry.id   fc6172d1eddfde9afa67b1f55769ce90
#
_cell.length_a   1.000
_cell.length_b   1.000
_cell.length_c   1.000
_cell.angle_alpha   90.00
_cell.angle_beta   90.00
_cell.angle_gamma   90.00
#
_symmetry.space_group_name_H-M   'P 1'
#
loop_
_entity.id
_entity.type
_entity.pdbx_description
1 polymer ?
#
loop_
_entity_poly.entity_id
_entity_poly.type
_entity_poly.pdbx_seq_one_letter_code
_entity_poly.pdbx_strand_id
1 'polypeptide(L)'
;TIVPRTSGALGFTMQVEDGDHTLMTKEEILKKDPYTAHGIAEDSMLTVTLPYIDSARAGVERLGKIVAKQGAAEDNGVYFSDKNEIWYMEILSGHQWAAVKVPDDCYAVIPNMLSIDSFDLKDKDSYLCSADLESFLEKNQLINTKRDISLRDIFADKSKDENTIFLGYGMHREN
;
A
#
# COMPACT_ATOMS: atom_id res chain seq x y z
N THR A 1 -16.83 0.05 2.17
CA THR A 1 -16.95 -1.42 2.25
C THR A 1 -15.76 -2.00 1.53
N ILE A 2 -14.77 -2.47 2.25
CA ILE A 2 -13.68 -3.23 1.66
C ILE A 2 -14.30 -4.58 1.28
N VAL A 3 -14.52 -4.79 -0.01
CA VAL A 3 -15.01 -6.08 -0.50
C VAL A 3 -13.80 -7.01 -0.54
N PRO A 4 -13.77 -8.07 0.29
CA PRO A 4 -12.72 -9.05 0.15
C PRO A 4 -12.86 -9.71 -1.23
N ARG A 5 -11.92 -9.49 -2.11
CA ARG A 5 -11.77 -10.35 -3.28
C ARG A 5 -11.21 -11.68 -2.78
N THR A 6 -12.07 -12.65 -2.62
CA THR A 6 -11.66 -14.03 -2.50
C THR A 6 -11.12 -14.46 -3.85
N SER A 7 -9.84 -14.35 -4.05
CA SER A 7 -9.14 -14.95 -5.19
C SER A 7 -8.93 -16.46 -4.99
N GLY A 8 -9.70 -17.06 -4.13
CA GLY A 8 -9.68 -18.49 -3.89
C GLY A 8 -10.82 -19.15 -4.67
N ALA A 9 -10.51 -20.02 -5.59
CA ALA A 9 -11.33 -21.10 -6.13
C ALA A 9 -12.44 -20.79 -7.15
N LEU A 10 -12.67 -19.57 -7.57
CA LEU A 10 -13.42 -19.29 -8.80
C LEU A 10 -12.52 -18.46 -9.69
N GLY A 11 -11.93 -19.10 -10.70
CA GLY A 11 -11.11 -18.47 -11.71
C GLY A 11 -11.87 -17.39 -12.49
N PHE A 12 -12.03 -16.24 -11.87
CA PHE A 12 -12.31 -15.02 -12.59
C PHE A 12 -10.96 -14.38 -12.93
N THR A 13 -10.35 -14.85 -14.00
CA THR A 13 -9.58 -13.98 -14.85
C THR A 13 -10.56 -12.91 -15.33
N MET A 14 -10.55 -11.75 -14.69
CA MET A 14 -11.00 -10.58 -15.42
C MET A 14 -9.97 -10.36 -16.52
N GLN A 15 -10.32 -10.83 -17.70
CA GLN A 15 -9.78 -10.26 -18.92
C GLN A 15 -10.31 -8.82 -18.93
N VAL A 16 -9.44 -7.88 -18.61
CA VAL A 16 -9.63 -6.51 -19.02
C VAL A 16 -9.46 -6.53 -20.53
N GLU A 17 -10.58 -6.71 -21.23
CA GLU A 17 -10.62 -6.43 -22.64
C GLU A 17 -10.52 -4.93 -22.79
N ASP A 18 -9.58 -4.54 -23.61
CA ASP A 18 -9.34 -3.25 -24.23
C ASP A 18 -8.72 -2.14 -23.41
N GLY A 19 -7.55 -1.90 -23.81
CA GLY A 19 -6.72 -0.76 -23.70
C GLY A 19 -5.30 -1.26 -23.48
N ASP A 20 -4.49 -1.10 -24.47
CA ASP A 20 -3.05 -1.36 -24.50
C ASP A 20 -2.33 -0.44 -23.48
N HIS A 21 -2.76 -0.52 -22.22
CA HIS A 21 -2.05 0.04 -21.09
C HIS A 21 -1.13 -1.05 -20.59
N THR A 22 0.03 -1.12 -21.20
CA THR A 22 1.18 -1.82 -20.63
C THR A 22 1.45 -1.14 -19.29
N LEU A 23 0.94 -1.75 -18.21
CA LEU A 23 1.22 -1.28 -16.86
C LEU A 23 2.74 -1.24 -16.71
N MET A 24 3.25 -0.10 -16.26
CA MET A 24 4.68 0.03 -15.98
C MET A 24 5.13 -1.08 -15.04
N THR A 25 6.30 -1.61 -15.28
CA THR A 25 6.93 -2.53 -14.34
C THR A 25 7.36 -1.77 -13.08
N LYS A 26 7.53 -2.49 -11.96
CA LYS A 26 8.08 -1.90 -10.73
C LYS A 26 9.38 -1.13 -10.99
N GLU A 27 10.27 -1.66 -11.83
CA GLU A 27 11.54 -1.02 -12.18
C GLU A 27 11.33 0.30 -12.92
N GLU A 28 10.33 0.40 -13.78
CA GLU A 28 10.01 1.63 -14.50
C GLU A 28 9.41 2.68 -13.55
N ILE A 29 8.59 2.25 -12.59
CA ILE A 29 8.05 3.12 -11.53
C ILE A 29 9.19 3.65 -10.66
N LEU A 30 10.13 2.78 -10.25
CA LEU A 30 11.30 3.18 -9.45
C LEU A 30 12.27 4.09 -10.21
N LYS A 31 12.26 4.12 -11.54
CA LYS A 31 12.97 5.17 -12.30
C LYS A 31 12.32 6.55 -12.18
N LYS A 32 11.01 6.61 -11.84
CA LYS A 32 10.28 7.88 -11.64
C LYS A 32 10.37 8.38 -10.21
N ASP A 33 10.40 7.45 -9.25
CA ASP A 33 10.54 7.73 -7.82
C ASP A 33 11.46 6.68 -7.16
N PRO A 34 12.80 6.84 -7.32
CA PRO A 34 13.77 5.86 -6.88
C PRO A 34 13.92 5.82 -5.35
N TYR A 35 14.25 4.64 -4.83
CA TYR A 35 14.70 4.52 -3.45
C TYR A 35 15.94 5.37 -3.19
N THR A 36 16.01 5.93 -2.00
CA THR A 36 17.08 6.83 -1.56
C THR A 36 18.08 6.05 -0.72
N ALA A 37 19.36 6.04 -1.12
CA ALA A 37 20.41 5.26 -0.45
C ALA A 37 20.56 5.54 1.07
N HIS A 38 20.17 6.73 1.51
CA HIS A 38 20.15 7.15 2.92
C HIS A 38 18.73 7.47 3.39
N GLY A 39 17.73 6.90 2.73
CA GLY A 39 16.33 6.99 3.09
C GLY A 39 16.00 6.19 4.34
N ILE A 40 14.75 6.28 4.76
CA ILE A 40 14.25 5.50 5.88
C ILE A 40 14.24 4.01 5.50
N ALA A 41 14.82 3.18 6.36
CA ALA A 41 14.84 1.73 6.27
C ALA A 41 14.15 1.10 7.48
N GLU A 42 13.87 -0.18 7.43
CA GLU A 42 13.15 -0.94 8.46
C GLU A 42 13.72 -0.72 9.87
N ASP A 43 15.03 -0.72 10.00
CA ASP A 43 15.75 -0.61 11.27
C ASP A 43 15.52 0.72 12.00
N SER A 44 15.20 1.77 11.29
CA SER A 44 15.04 3.13 11.82
C SER A 44 13.59 3.56 12.01
N MET A 45 12.62 2.94 11.31
CA MET A 45 11.21 3.36 11.31
C MET A 45 10.59 3.47 12.69
N LEU A 46 10.81 2.47 13.55
CA LEU A 46 10.28 2.46 14.91
C LEU A 46 10.87 3.58 15.76
N THR A 47 12.18 3.77 15.69
CA THR A 47 12.91 4.75 16.50
C THR A 47 12.51 6.19 16.17
N VAL A 48 12.28 6.49 14.90
CA VAL A 48 11.91 7.86 14.48
C VAL A 48 10.42 8.14 14.60
N THR A 49 9.60 7.11 14.84
CA THR A 49 8.14 7.24 14.86
C THR A 49 7.56 7.09 16.26
N LEU A 50 7.76 5.95 16.93
CA LEU A 50 7.06 5.61 18.18
C LEU A 50 7.19 6.64 19.31
N PRO A 51 8.36 7.22 19.60
CA PRO A 51 8.49 8.17 20.72
C PRO A 51 7.73 9.49 20.54
N TYR A 52 7.14 9.71 19.37
CA TYR A 52 6.58 11.01 18.97
C TYR A 52 5.12 10.95 18.57
N ILE A 53 4.44 9.84 18.85
CA ILE A 53 3.04 9.62 18.47
C ILE A 53 2.22 9.17 19.68
N ASP A 54 0.92 9.43 19.62
CA ASP A 54 -0.06 9.09 20.65
C ASP A 54 -1.24 8.27 20.10
N SER A 55 -1.26 8.00 18.80
CA SER A 55 -2.29 7.20 18.13
C SER A 55 -1.74 6.47 16.90
N ALA A 56 -2.43 5.44 16.46
CA ALA A 56 -2.08 4.67 15.28
C ALA A 56 -2.07 5.56 14.02
N ARG A 57 -3.10 6.38 13.84
CA ARG A 57 -3.18 7.34 12.74
C ARG A 57 -2.02 8.35 12.76
N ALA A 58 -1.66 8.88 13.93
CA ALA A 58 -0.52 9.78 14.06
C ALA A 58 0.80 9.10 13.66
N GLY A 59 0.92 7.79 13.88
CA GLY A 59 2.03 6.97 13.42
C GLY A 59 2.17 6.96 11.90
N VAL A 60 1.08 6.66 11.20
CA VAL A 60 1.02 6.70 9.74
C VAL A 60 1.39 8.08 9.21
N GLU A 61 0.76 9.14 9.73
CA GLU A 61 1.00 10.51 9.28
C GLU A 61 2.44 10.96 9.53
N ARG A 62 3.04 10.57 10.68
CA ARG A 62 4.43 10.91 10.99
C ARG A 62 5.41 10.20 10.08
N LEU A 63 5.31 8.87 9.98
CA LEU A 63 6.19 8.09 9.11
C LEU A 63 6.03 8.53 7.66
N GLY A 64 4.81 8.75 7.21
CA GLY A 64 4.50 9.26 5.88
C GLY A 64 5.16 10.60 5.57
N LYS A 65 5.16 11.55 6.51
CA LYS A 65 5.88 12.83 6.38
C LYS A 65 7.39 12.65 6.28
N ILE A 66 7.95 11.68 7.02
CA ILE A 66 9.39 11.39 6.99
C ILE A 66 9.75 10.78 5.63
N VAL A 67 9.01 9.77 5.16
CA VAL A 67 9.20 9.15 3.84
C VAL A 67 9.08 10.19 2.73
N ALA A 68 8.03 11.00 2.73
CA ALA A 68 7.82 12.04 1.72
C ALA A 68 8.95 13.08 1.67
N LYS A 69 9.64 13.33 2.80
CA LYS A 69 10.70 14.34 2.90
C LYS A 69 12.10 13.79 2.66
N GLN A 70 12.39 12.59 3.18
CA GLN A 70 13.75 12.04 3.19
C GLN A 70 13.91 10.87 2.22
N GLY A 71 12.81 10.35 1.72
CA GLY A 71 12.77 9.13 0.92
C GLY A 71 12.90 7.87 1.78
N ALA A 72 12.55 6.74 1.17
CA ALA A 72 12.74 5.41 1.71
C ALA A 72 13.89 4.69 1.01
N ALA A 73 14.56 3.80 1.70
CA ALA A 73 15.63 2.97 1.15
C ALA A 73 15.09 1.72 0.44
N GLU A 74 13.87 1.31 0.79
CA GLU A 74 13.23 0.08 0.32
C GLU A 74 11.71 0.13 0.52
N ASP A 75 10.98 -0.84 -0.09
CA ASP A 75 9.57 -1.06 0.20
C ASP A 75 9.40 -1.77 1.55
N ASN A 76 8.38 -1.37 2.29
CA ASN A 76 8.08 -1.94 3.60
C ASN A 76 6.58 -1.89 3.90
N GLY A 77 6.12 -2.85 4.71
CA GLY A 77 4.80 -2.84 5.33
C GLY A 77 4.90 -2.59 6.84
N VAL A 78 4.14 -1.65 7.37
CA VAL A 78 4.17 -1.26 8.78
C VAL A 78 2.76 -1.23 9.36
N TYR A 79 2.58 -1.87 10.52
CA TYR A 79 1.35 -1.77 11.31
C TYR A 79 1.50 -0.72 12.40
N PHE A 80 0.49 0.11 12.53
CA PHE A 80 0.28 0.97 13.69
C PHE A 80 -1.02 0.57 14.38
N SER A 81 -0.96 0.31 15.68
CA SER A 81 -2.15 -0.05 16.46
C SER A 81 -2.20 0.73 17.77
N ASP A 82 -3.38 1.13 18.16
CA ASP A 82 -3.70 1.63 19.48
C ASP A 82 -4.97 0.95 20.01
N LYS A 83 -5.55 1.47 21.10
CA LYS A 83 -6.76 0.88 21.70
C LYS A 83 -8.03 1.06 20.88
N ASN A 84 -8.01 1.91 19.84
CA ASN A 84 -9.19 2.31 19.09
C ASN A 84 -9.15 1.85 17.63
N GLU A 85 -7.94 1.72 17.04
CA GLU A 85 -7.81 1.45 15.62
C GLU A 85 -6.48 0.78 15.27
N ILE A 86 -6.49 0.14 14.09
CA ILE A 86 -5.31 -0.45 13.47
C ILE A 86 -5.18 0.14 12.07
N TRP A 87 -4.00 0.59 11.72
CA TRP A 87 -3.62 1.03 10.38
C TRP A 87 -2.52 0.15 9.82
N TYR A 88 -2.67 -0.24 8.56
CA TYR A 88 -1.62 -0.86 7.78
C TYR A 88 -1.11 0.12 6.73
N MET A 89 0.20 0.38 6.74
CA MET A 89 0.87 1.31 5.83
C MET A 89 1.88 0.56 4.98
N GLU A 90 1.92 0.87 3.69
CA GLU A 90 2.93 0.41 2.74
C GLU A 90 3.75 1.59 2.20
N ILE A 91 5.06 1.42 2.16
CA ILE A 91 5.98 2.28 1.43
C ILE A 91 6.09 1.68 0.03
N LEU A 92 5.62 2.42 -0.97
CA LEU A 92 5.40 1.93 -2.33
C LEU A 92 6.62 2.14 -3.24
N SER A 93 7.31 3.27 -3.04
CA SER A 93 8.51 3.68 -3.80
C SER A 93 9.33 4.66 -2.97
N GLY A 94 10.25 5.39 -3.57
CA GLY A 94 11.15 6.29 -2.85
C GLY A 94 10.44 7.27 -1.93
N HIS A 95 9.35 7.89 -2.37
CA HIS A 95 8.61 8.90 -1.59
C HIS A 95 7.11 8.62 -1.51
N GLN A 96 6.60 7.63 -2.28
CA GLN A 96 5.18 7.30 -2.28
C GLN A 96 4.86 6.27 -1.20
N TRP A 97 3.76 6.49 -0.50
CA TRP A 97 3.24 5.59 0.51
C TRP A 97 1.71 5.64 0.54
N ALA A 98 1.12 4.57 1.02
CA ALA A 98 -0.31 4.48 1.26
C ALA A 98 -0.60 3.71 2.54
N ALA A 99 -1.73 3.97 3.17
CA ALA A 99 -2.16 3.25 4.36
C ALA A 99 -3.67 3.04 4.35
N VAL A 100 -4.10 1.93 4.93
CA VAL A 100 -5.49 1.54 5.07
C VAL A 100 -5.83 1.27 6.53
N LYS A 101 -6.95 1.80 6.99
CA LYS A 101 -7.51 1.46 8.29
C LYS A 101 -8.12 0.06 8.23
N VAL A 102 -7.72 -0.81 9.13
CA VAL A 102 -8.35 -2.14 9.28
C VAL A 102 -9.72 -1.93 9.90
N PRO A 103 -10.82 -2.38 9.27
CA PRO A 103 -12.15 -2.26 9.86
C PRO A 103 -12.26 -3.03 11.17
N ASP A 104 -13.09 -2.55 12.11
CA ASP A 104 -13.21 -3.12 13.46
C ASP A 104 -13.77 -4.55 13.47
N ASP A 105 -14.50 -4.93 12.42
CA ASP A 105 -15.10 -6.25 12.23
C ASP A 105 -14.25 -7.18 11.35
N CYS A 106 -12.97 -6.85 11.15
CA CYS A 106 -12.06 -7.57 10.27
C CYS A 106 -10.75 -7.95 10.96
N TYR A 107 -10.12 -8.99 10.43
CA TYR A 107 -8.71 -9.25 10.67
C TYR A 107 -7.94 -9.16 9.35
N ALA A 108 -6.67 -8.81 9.42
CA ALA A 108 -5.80 -8.72 8.25
C ALA A 108 -4.65 -9.72 8.37
N VAL A 109 -4.43 -10.48 7.29
CA VAL A 109 -3.26 -11.34 7.12
C VAL A 109 -2.52 -10.84 5.88
N ILE A 110 -1.30 -10.38 6.06
CA ILE A 110 -0.53 -9.75 5.01
C ILE A 110 0.78 -10.53 4.83
N PRO A 111 1.04 -11.06 3.62
CA PRO A 111 2.29 -11.71 3.31
C PRO A 111 3.43 -10.66 3.23
N ASN A 112 4.67 -11.14 3.18
CA ASN A 112 5.84 -10.27 3.02
C ASN A 112 5.93 -9.71 1.58
N MET A 113 4.95 -8.89 1.22
CA MET A 113 4.85 -8.22 -0.09
C MET A 113 3.89 -7.03 0.01
N LEU A 114 3.95 -6.10 -0.94
CA LEU A 114 2.95 -5.04 -1.07
C LEU A 114 1.59 -5.67 -1.40
N SER A 115 0.55 -5.31 -0.66
CA SER A 115 -0.70 -6.07 -0.59
C SER A 115 -1.96 -5.22 -0.64
N ILE A 116 -1.88 -3.89 -0.63
CA ILE A 116 -3.06 -3.02 -0.71
C ILE A 116 -3.69 -3.16 -2.10
N ASP A 117 -4.80 -3.91 -2.15
CA ASP A 117 -5.50 -4.29 -3.39
C ASP A 117 -6.72 -3.41 -3.70
N SER A 118 -7.25 -2.70 -2.71
CA SER A 118 -8.35 -1.76 -2.94
C SER A 118 -8.06 -0.47 -2.18
N PHE A 119 -7.91 0.62 -2.90
CA PHE A 119 -7.59 1.92 -2.35
C PHE A 119 -8.53 2.99 -2.92
N ASP A 120 -9.14 3.80 -2.03
CA ASP A 120 -10.01 4.91 -2.43
C ASP A 120 -9.35 6.26 -2.07
N LEU A 121 -8.92 6.99 -3.09
CA LEU A 121 -8.34 8.33 -2.93
C LEU A 121 -9.34 9.36 -2.38
N LYS A 122 -10.64 9.07 -2.39
CA LYS A 122 -11.70 9.98 -1.94
C LYS A 122 -12.06 9.79 -0.45
N ASP A 123 -11.88 8.59 0.07
CA ASP A 123 -12.18 8.27 1.47
C ASP A 123 -10.94 8.52 2.34
N LYS A 124 -10.90 9.67 3.00
CA LYS A 124 -9.79 10.07 3.88
C LYS A 124 -9.94 9.55 5.32
N ASP A 125 -11.06 8.93 5.66
CA ASP A 125 -11.27 8.34 6.98
C ASP A 125 -10.66 6.94 7.05
N SER A 126 -10.75 6.19 5.95
CA SER A 126 -10.24 4.82 5.86
C SER A 126 -8.90 4.70 5.13
N TYR A 127 -8.50 5.71 4.35
CA TYR A 127 -7.29 5.67 3.52
C TYR A 127 -6.46 6.95 3.66
N LEU A 128 -5.16 6.76 3.82
CA LEU A 128 -4.17 7.84 3.84
C LEU A 128 -3.06 7.55 2.82
N CYS A 129 -2.48 8.59 2.25
CA CYS A 129 -1.36 8.44 1.31
C CYS A 129 -0.50 9.69 1.27
N SER A 130 0.65 9.59 0.58
CA SER A 130 1.47 10.74 0.25
C SER A 130 0.65 11.78 -0.52
N ALA A 131 0.92 13.06 -0.26
CA ALA A 131 0.12 14.16 -0.80
C ALA A 131 0.09 14.22 -2.33
N ASP A 132 1.11 13.70 -2.96
CA ASP A 132 1.30 13.68 -4.41
C ASP A 132 1.02 12.31 -5.06
N LEU A 133 0.59 11.29 -4.31
CA LEU A 133 0.31 9.96 -4.86
C LEU A 133 -0.71 10.03 -6.02
N GLU A 134 -1.82 10.76 -5.85
CA GLU A 134 -2.83 10.91 -6.88
C GLU A 134 -2.22 11.49 -8.18
N SER A 135 -1.48 12.58 -8.05
CA SER A 135 -0.84 13.23 -9.21
C SER A 135 0.27 12.37 -9.81
N PHE A 136 0.98 11.61 -9.01
CA PHE A 136 1.98 10.64 -9.47
C PHE A 136 1.35 9.54 -10.31
N LEU A 137 0.27 8.95 -9.83
CA LEU A 137 -0.47 7.90 -10.53
C LEU A 137 -1.08 8.40 -11.85
N GLU A 138 -1.70 9.58 -11.85
CA GLU A 138 -2.29 10.19 -13.04
C GLU A 138 -1.22 10.57 -14.08
N LYS A 139 -0.15 11.24 -13.66
CA LYS A 139 0.93 11.67 -14.55
C LYS A 139 1.63 10.52 -15.26
N ASN A 140 1.75 9.39 -14.59
CA ASN A 140 2.36 8.19 -15.14
C ASN A 140 1.33 7.22 -15.78
N GLN A 141 0.06 7.65 -15.91
CA GLN A 141 -1.02 6.87 -16.54
C GLN A 141 -1.23 5.48 -15.89
N LEU A 142 -1.02 5.40 -14.58
CA LEU A 142 -1.13 4.16 -13.81
C LEU A 142 -2.56 3.87 -13.35
N ILE A 143 -3.45 4.88 -13.42
CA ILE A 143 -4.85 4.77 -13.03
C ILE A 143 -5.76 5.49 -14.02
N ASN A 144 -6.97 4.98 -14.15
CA ASN A 144 -8.10 5.61 -14.86
C ASN A 144 -9.29 5.91 -13.93
N THR A 145 -9.16 5.58 -12.66
CA THR A 145 -10.18 5.76 -11.61
C THR A 145 -9.53 6.27 -10.33
N LYS A 146 -10.34 6.83 -9.43
CA LYS A 146 -9.89 7.28 -8.09
C LYS A 146 -10.40 6.40 -6.96
N ARG A 147 -11.08 5.31 -7.28
CA ARG A 147 -11.62 4.34 -6.33
C ARG A 147 -11.26 2.93 -6.78
N ASP A 148 -11.21 2.05 -5.81
CA ASP A 148 -10.89 0.64 -6.05
C ASP A 148 -9.58 0.43 -6.81
N ILE A 149 -8.55 1.18 -6.41
CA ILE A 149 -7.23 1.14 -7.02
C ILE A 149 -6.45 0.00 -6.39
N SER A 150 -5.95 -0.93 -7.21
CA SER A 150 -5.01 -1.94 -6.76
C SER A 150 -3.58 -1.38 -6.73
N LEU A 151 -3.13 -0.91 -5.56
CA LEU A 151 -1.75 -0.46 -5.40
C LEU A 151 -0.76 -1.62 -5.50
N ARG A 152 -1.18 -2.82 -5.08
CA ARG A 152 -0.42 -4.05 -5.28
C ARG A 152 -0.12 -4.28 -6.76
N ASP A 153 -1.12 -4.20 -7.64
CA ASP A 153 -0.93 -4.45 -9.07
C ASP A 153 -0.03 -3.42 -9.74
N ILE A 154 0.06 -2.21 -9.15
CA ILE A 154 0.90 -1.13 -9.63
C ILE A 154 2.34 -1.25 -9.12
N PHE A 155 2.54 -1.47 -7.82
CA PHE A 155 3.84 -1.32 -7.15
C PHE A 155 4.49 -2.64 -6.73
N ALA A 156 3.76 -3.75 -6.61
CA ALA A 156 4.36 -5.01 -6.20
C ALA A 156 5.25 -5.62 -7.29
N ASP A 157 6.26 -6.37 -6.86
CA ASP A 157 7.11 -7.15 -7.74
C ASP A 157 6.37 -8.42 -8.20
N LYS A 158 5.88 -8.40 -9.43
CA LYS A 158 5.12 -9.52 -10.00
C LYS A 158 5.94 -10.81 -10.14
N SER A 159 7.26 -10.73 -10.16
CA SER A 159 8.12 -11.92 -10.23
C SER A 159 8.09 -12.75 -8.94
N LYS A 160 7.71 -12.15 -7.83
CA LYS A 160 7.58 -12.83 -6.53
C LYS A 160 6.25 -13.58 -6.37
N ASP A 161 5.22 -13.22 -7.14
CA ASP A 161 3.88 -13.83 -7.06
C ASP A 161 3.86 -15.31 -7.49
N GLU A 162 4.75 -15.73 -8.39
CA GLU A 162 4.76 -17.10 -8.91
C GLU A 162 5.32 -18.13 -7.92
N ASN A 163 6.06 -17.70 -6.90
CA ASN A 163 6.75 -18.58 -5.95
C ASN A 163 6.29 -18.41 -4.50
N THR A 164 5.43 -17.48 -4.21
CA THR A 164 4.92 -17.27 -2.85
C THR A 164 3.67 -18.12 -2.67
N ILE A 165 3.72 -19.11 -1.79
CA ILE A 165 2.52 -19.84 -1.33
C ILE A 165 1.57 -18.78 -0.78
N PHE A 166 0.50 -18.53 -1.49
CA PHE A 166 -0.56 -17.62 -1.15
C PHE A 166 -1.26 -18.13 0.13
N LEU A 167 -0.77 -17.74 1.27
CA LEU A 167 -1.58 -17.72 2.48
C LEU A 167 -2.49 -16.50 2.33
N GLY A 168 -3.73 -16.76 1.94
CA GLY A 168 -4.71 -15.80 1.47
C GLY A 168 -4.60 -14.40 2.09
N TYR A 169 -4.33 -13.42 1.25
CA TYR A 169 -4.55 -12.03 1.56
C TYR A 169 -6.07 -11.79 1.67
N GLY A 170 -6.50 -11.23 2.75
CA GLY A 170 -7.88 -10.81 2.92
C GLY A 170 -8.10 -10.17 4.28
N MET A 171 -8.84 -9.06 4.29
CA MET A 171 -9.55 -8.66 5.50
C MET A 171 -10.84 -9.48 5.53
N HIS A 172 -10.99 -10.35 6.50
CA HIS A 172 -12.16 -11.19 6.67
C HIS A 172 -13.03 -10.63 7.79
N ARG A 173 -14.34 -10.53 7.53
CA ARG A 173 -15.32 -10.28 8.59
C ARG A 173 -15.56 -11.56 9.37
N GLU A 174 -15.59 -11.46 10.68
CA GLU A 174 -16.15 -12.52 11.51
C GLU A 174 -17.67 -12.60 11.23
N ASN A 175 -18.16 -13.79 10.89
CA ASN A 175 -19.59 -14.08 10.75
C ASN A 175 -20.20 -14.36 12.11
#